data_ead5f5377830698086f3c2593ef1448a
#
_entry.id   ead5f5377830698086f3c2593ef1448a
#
_cell.length_a   1.000
_cell.length_b   1.000
_cell.length_c   1.000
_cell.angle_alpha   90.00
_cell.angle_beta   90.00
_cell.angle_gamma   90.00
#
_symmetry.space_group_name_H-M   'P 1'
#
loop_
_entity.id
_entity.type
_entity.pdbx_description
1 polymer ?
#
loop_
_entity_poly.entity_id
_entity_poly.type
_entity_poly.pdbx_seq_one_letter_code
_entity_poly.pdbx_strand_id
1 'polypeptide(L)'
;MIITYDFGHGTGGDRGASGYRNEEKDCREYGALVIQKLQKLGHICYNCTPSASPPLTLGQSLAYRVNKANSIGSQLHLCFHVNAFQTDKATGCEVEYVSAAGQTYASKVSTEIATALGLTNRGAKSQPGLYVLKYTKMAAILVEPFFCDNKNDCNKYNAEKLATAIVKGITGQTISSGEQTTSTAQAVPNYDTSIPTGANIFPIPNTPFYIEKRTDGDMGIHLDRGNYLTLRKGGAPVVVYNNNKGQGGSKVLF
;
A
#
# COMPACT_ATOMS: atom_id res chain seq x y z
N MET A 1 1.51 0.59 12.71
CA MET A 1 2.29 -0.54 12.12
C MET A 1 2.99 -0.08 10.86
N ILE A 2 4.11 -0.74 10.52
CA ILE A 2 4.66 -0.70 9.17
C ILE A 2 4.01 -1.84 8.39
N ILE A 3 3.41 -1.51 7.25
CA ILE A 3 2.70 -2.44 6.37
C ILE A 3 3.35 -2.37 4.99
N THR A 4 3.66 -3.51 4.41
CA THR A 4 4.01 -3.62 2.99
C THR A 4 2.81 -4.12 2.21
N TYR A 5 2.69 -3.73 0.96
CA TYR A 5 1.60 -4.18 0.11
C TYR A 5 2.02 -4.28 -1.34
N ASP A 6 1.30 -5.08 -2.09
CA ASP A 6 1.37 -5.08 -3.55
C ASP A 6 -0.01 -5.24 -4.19
N PHE A 7 -0.15 -4.66 -5.37
CA PHE A 7 -1.26 -4.93 -6.27
C PHE A 7 -0.87 -6.10 -7.16
N GLY A 8 -1.69 -7.13 -7.21
CA GLY A 8 -1.47 -8.29 -8.05
C GLY A 8 -1.22 -7.90 -9.51
N HIS A 9 -0.41 -8.68 -10.18
CA HIS A 9 -0.21 -8.58 -11.62
C HIS A 9 0.30 -7.23 -12.15
N GLY A 10 0.19 -6.99 -13.46
CA GLY A 10 0.42 -5.68 -14.09
C GLY A 10 1.81 -5.47 -14.70
N THR A 11 2.60 -6.53 -14.85
CA THR A 11 3.90 -6.45 -15.55
C THR A 11 4.13 -7.68 -16.44
N GLY A 12 4.61 -7.49 -17.65
CA GLY A 12 5.08 -8.53 -18.56
C GLY A 12 4.22 -9.79 -18.61
N GLY A 13 4.79 -10.91 -18.16
CA GLY A 13 4.14 -12.22 -18.08
C GLY A 13 3.28 -12.44 -16.84
N ASP A 14 3.21 -11.48 -15.94
CA ASP A 14 2.37 -11.53 -14.72
C ASP A 14 1.08 -10.74 -14.98
N ARG A 15 0.06 -11.44 -15.54
CA ARG A 15 -1.22 -10.86 -15.94
C ARG A 15 -2.36 -11.45 -15.14
N GLY A 16 -3.30 -10.59 -14.74
CA GLY A 16 -4.49 -10.97 -13.98
C GLY A 16 -5.62 -11.50 -14.83
N ALA A 17 -6.62 -12.06 -14.18
CA ALA A 17 -7.83 -12.57 -14.79
C ALA A 17 -8.73 -11.44 -15.33
N SER A 18 -9.58 -11.79 -16.29
CA SER A 18 -10.57 -10.90 -16.85
C SER A 18 -11.86 -11.68 -17.13
N GLY A 19 -12.95 -11.17 -16.60
CA GLY A 19 -14.30 -11.70 -16.78
C GLY A 19 -15.29 -10.57 -17.00
N TYR A 20 -16.32 -10.48 -16.17
CA TYR A 20 -17.22 -9.30 -16.13
C TYR A 20 -16.49 -8.05 -15.60
N ARG A 21 -15.43 -8.26 -14.82
CA ARG A 21 -14.52 -7.22 -14.33
C ARG A 21 -13.08 -7.63 -14.63
N ASN A 22 -12.15 -6.68 -14.48
CA ASN A 22 -10.72 -6.91 -14.70
C ASN A 22 -9.97 -6.84 -13.36
N GLU A 23 -9.30 -7.93 -13.01
CA GLU A 23 -8.58 -8.08 -11.76
C GLU A 23 -7.50 -7.01 -11.56
N GLU A 24 -6.66 -6.74 -12.56
CA GLU A 24 -5.58 -5.76 -12.44
C GLU A 24 -6.10 -4.34 -12.16
N LYS A 25 -7.25 -3.99 -12.73
CA LYS A 25 -7.91 -2.70 -12.49
C LYS A 25 -8.50 -2.65 -11.09
N ASP A 26 -9.26 -3.68 -10.73
CA ASP A 26 -10.03 -3.68 -9.49
C ASP A 26 -9.15 -3.79 -8.24
N CYS A 27 -8.09 -4.63 -8.27
CA CYS A 27 -7.16 -4.73 -7.16
C CYS A 27 -6.41 -3.42 -6.88
N ARG A 28 -6.18 -2.61 -7.92
CA ARG A 28 -5.60 -1.27 -7.77
C ARG A 28 -6.61 -0.27 -7.26
N GLU A 29 -7.86 -0.34 -7.72
CA GLU A 29 -8.93 0.56 -7.29
C GLU A 29 -9.22 0.41 -5.79
N TYR A 30 -9.61 -0.78 -5.33
CA TYR A 30 -9.93 -0.97 -3.93
C TYR A 30 -8.70 -0.97 -3.01
N GLY A 31 -7.58 -1.51 -3.49
CA GLY A 31 -6.35 -1.56 -2.71
C GLY A 31 -5.78 -0.17 -2.44
N ALA A 32 -5.84 0.77 -3.39
CA ALA A 32 -5.44 2.15 -3.16
C ALA A 32 -6.28 2.81 -2.04
N LEU A 33 -7.60 2.55 -2.01
CA LEU A 33 -8.47 3.03 -0.95
C LEU A 33 -8.14 2.41 0.42
N VAL A 34 -7.81 1.10 0.45
CA VAL A 34 -7.32 0.43 1.67
C VAL A 34 -6.08 1.14 2.22
N ILE A 35 -5.09 1.37 1.36
CA ILE A 35 -3.84 2.01 1.77
C ILE A 35 -4.07 3.43 2.26
N GLN A 36 -4.89 4.21 1.56
CA GLN A 36 -5.25 5.57 2.00
C GLN A 36 -5.89 5.57 3.38
N LYS A 37 -6.81 4.63 3.64
CA LYS A 37 -7.47 4.51 4.95
C LYS A 37 -6.50 4.06 6.05
N LEU A 38 -5.62 3.09 5.79
CA LEU A 38 -4.59 2.66 6.73
C LEU A 38 -3.63 3.81 7.08
N GLN A 39 -3.23 4.62 6.09
CA GLN A 39 -2.39 5.80 6.30
C GLN A 39 -3.10 6.86 7.15
N LYS A 40 -4.41 7.09 6.94
CA LYS A 40 -5.23 7.98 7.80
C LYS A 40 -5.29 7.50 9.26
N LEU A 41 -5.18 6.20 9.49
CA LEU A 41 -5.06 5.60 10.83
C LEU A 41 -3.63 5.64 11.41
N GLY A 42 -2.69 6.31 10.75
CA GLY A 42 -1.30 6.44 11.21
C GLY A 42 -0.41 5.24 10.92
N HIS A 43 -0.82 4.34 10.01
CA HIS A 43 0.05 3.26 9.55
C HIS A 43 0.98 3.75 8.44
N ILE A 44 2.22 3.25 8.42
CA ILE A 44 3.19 3.53 7.36
C ILE A 44 3.10 2.39 6.33
N CYS A 45 2.79 2.73 5.07
CA CYS A 45 2.53 1.74 4.04
C CYS A 45 3.54 1.86 2.88
N TYR A 46 4.21 0.75 2.53
CA TYR A 46 5.18 0.70 1.45
C TYR A 46 4.70 -0.20 0.30
N ASN A 47 4.72 0.35 -0.91
CA ASN A 47 4.33 -0.36 -2.12
C ASN A 47 5.47 -1.28 -2.60
N CYS A 48 5.18 -2.57 -2.76
CA CYS A 48 6.07 -3.60 -3.28
C CYS A 48 5.70 -4.08 -4.69
N THR A 49 4.75 -3.42 -5.35
CA THR A 49 4.38 -3.74 -6.74
C THR A 49 5.55 -3.38 -7.68
N PRO A 50 5.96 -4.28 -8.57
CA PRO A 50 6.97 -3.94 -9.58
C PRO A 50 6.43 -2.93 -10.59
N SER A 51 7.34 -2.21 -11.24
CA SER A 51 6.98 -1.35 -12.38
C SER A 51 6.49 -2.20 -13.56
N ALA A 52 5.59 -1.64 -14.35
CA ALA A 52 5.16 -2.27 -15.59
C ALA A 52 6.28 -2.29 -16.66
N SER A 53 7.24 -1.38 -16.54
CA SER A 53 8.38 -1.25 -17.47
C SER A 53 9.70 -1.14 -16.67
N PRO A 54 10.73 -1.91 -17.02
CA PRO A 54 10.73 -2.96 -18.03
C PRO A 54 9.84 -4.14 -17.63
N PRO A 55 9.27 -4.88 -18.60
CA PRO A 55 8.38 -6.00 -18.31
C PRO A 55 9.16 -7.15 -17.64
N LEU A 56 8.55 -7.74 -16.61
CA LEU A 56 9.11 -8.87 -15.88
C LEU A 56 8.42 -10.18 -16.26
N THR A 57 9.15 -11.29 -16.17
CA THR A 57 8.51 -12.62 -16.15
C THR A 57 7.73 -12.80 -14.86
N LEU A 58 6.82 -13.77 -14.80
CA LEU A 58 6.08 -14.11 -13.58
C LEU A 58 7.03 -14.35 -12.38
N GLY A 59 8.05 -15.17 -12.55
CA GLY A 59 9.02 -15.46 -11.48
C GLY A 59 9.78 -14.22 -11.00
N GLN A 60 10.17 -13.33 -11.90
CA GLN A 60 10.82 -12.08 -11.55
C GLN A 60 9.88 -11.12 -10.80
N SER A 61 8.61 -11.04 -11.22
CA SER A 61 7.59 -10.23 -10.55
C SER A 61 7.38 -10.70 -9.12
N LEU A 62 7.15 -11.99 -8.92
CA LEU A 62 6.96 -12.58 -7.59
C LEU A 62 8.19 -12.38 -6.69
N ALA A 63 9.39 -12.62 -7.21
CA ALA A 63 10.63 -12.41 -6.47
C ALA A 63 10.85 -10.94 -6.08
N TYR A 64 10.54 -10.00 -6.96
CA TYR A 64 10.62 -8.57 -6.67
C TYR A 64 9.72 -8.19 -5.48
N ARG A 65 8.44 -8.61 -5.48
CA ARG A 65 7.47 -8.34 -4.41
C ARG A 65 7.99 -8.82 -3.06
N VAL A 66 8.38 -10.09 -3.00
CA VAL A 66 8.90 -10.73 -1.78
C VAL A 66 10.18 -10.07 -1.28
N ASN A 67 11.16 -9.87 -2.16
CA ASN A 67 12.45 -9.29 -1.77
C ASN A 67 12.28 -7.87 -1.23
N LYS A 68 11.44 -7.06 -1.88
CA LYS A 68 11.15 -5.70 -1.44
C LYS A 68 10.41 -5.69 -0.10
N ALA A 69 9.38 -6.52 0.08
CA ALA A 69 8.67 -6.64 1.35
C ALA A 69 9.62 -7.06 2.49
N ASN A 70 10.45 -8.07 2.25
CA ASN A 70 11.40 -8.57 3.23
C ASN A 70 12.50 -7.56 3.61
N SER A 71 12.89 -6.67 2.70
CA SER A 71 13.89 -5.63 2.97
C SER A 71 13.40 -4.51 3.88
N ILE A 72 12.08 -4.30 3.95
CA ILE A 72 11.46 -3.19 4.72
C ILE A 72 11.26 -3.57 6.20
N GLY A 73 11.09 -4.85 6.52
CA GLY A 73 10.87 -5.30 7.90
C GLY A 73 9.50 -4.90 8.46
N SER A 74 8.43 -5.04 7.65
CA SER A 74 7.06 -4.74 8.05
C SER A 74 6.48 -5.80 9.00
N GLN A 75 5.37 -5.46 9.66
CA GLN A 75 4.62 -6.38 10.52
C GLN A 75 3.55 -7.17 9.75
N LEU A 76 3.08 -6.64 8.62
CA LEU A 76 2.05 -7.23 7.78
C LEU A 76 2.35 -6.94 6.31
N HIS A 77 2.13 -7.95 5.46
CA HIS A 77 2.13 -7.79 4.02
C HIS A 77 0.74 -8.08 3.44
N LEU A 78 0.25 -7.19 2.58
CA LEU A 78 -1.07 -7.26 1.95
C LEU A 78 -0.91 -7.45 0.44
N CYS A 79 -1.39 -8.57 -0.09
CA CYS A 79 -1.48 -8.79 -1.53
C CYS A 79 -2.93 -8.55 -1.98
N PHE A 80 -3.14 -7.66 -2.93
CA PHE A 80 -4.48 -7.34 -3.45
C PHE A 80 -4.71 -8.04 -4.77
N HIS A 81 -5.72 -8.91 -4.83
CA HIS A 81 -6.13 -9.71 -5.99
C HIS A 81 -7.64 -9.68 -6.19
N VAL A 82 -8.14 -10.35 -7.20
CA VAL A 82 -9.55 -10.64 -7.43
C VAL A 82 -9.66 -12.02 -8.07
N ASN A 83 -10.42 -12.90 -7.45
CA ASN A 83 -10.51 -14.31 -7.82
C ASN A 83 -11.15 -14.54 -9.20
N ALA A 84 -10.83 -15.66 -9.80
CA ALA A 84 -11.48 -16.19 -10.99
C ALA A 84 -11.44 -17.72 -10.98
N PHE A 85 -12.45 -18.35 -11.56
CA PHE A 85 -12.46 -19.81 -11.72
C PHE A 85 -13.04 -20.20 -13.08
N GLN A 86 -14.34 -20.38 -13.16
CA GLN A 86 -15.10 -20.62 -14.38
C GLN A 86 -16.32 -19.71 -14.33
N THR A 87 -16.66 -19.08 -15.43
CA THR A 87 -17.72 -18.08 -15.50
C THR A 87 -18.98 -18.54 -14.77
N ASP A 88 -19.39 -17.76 -13.77
CA ASP A 88 -20.56 -17.96 -12.91
C ASP A 88 -20.58 -19.27 -12.08
N LYS A 89 -19.47 -20.00 -11.98
CA LYS A 89 -19.41 -21.28 -11.23
C LYS A 89 -18.93 -21.13 -9.79
N ALA A 90 -18.12 -20.13 -9.50
CA ALA A 90 -17.67 -19.83 -8.15
C ALA A 90 -18.15 -18.46 -7.70
N THR A 91 -18.37 -18.27 -6.41
CA THR A 91 -18.89 -17.04 -5.80
C THR A 91 -18.36 -16.86 -4.40
N GLY A 92 -18.33 -15.62 -3.90
CA GLY A 92 -17.97 -15.29 -2.54
C GLY A 92 -16.58 -14.71 -2.41
N CYS A 93 -16.16 -14.49 -1.17
CA CYS A 93 -14.85 -13.95 -0.85
C CYS A 93 -14.02 -14.91 -0.01
N GLU A 94 -12.73 -14.91 -0.20
CA GLU A 94 -11.75 -15.64 0.61
C GLU A 94 -10.51 -14.80 0.84
N VAL A 95 -9.75 -15.14 1.88
CA VAL A 95 -8.45 -14.51 2.14
C VAL A 95 -7.44 -15.63 2.42
N GLU A 96 -6.35 -15.60 1.70
CA GLU A 96 -5.34 -16.64 1.72
C GLU A 96 -4.18 -16.28 2.64
N TYR A 97 -3.57 -17.32 3.25
CA TYR A 97 -2.48 -17.17 4.21
C TYR A 97 -1.59 -18.41 4.23
N VAL A 98 -0.43 -18.29 4.93
CA VAL A 98 0.45 -19.44 5.23
C VAL A 98 0.75 -19.56 6.73
N SER A 99 0.99 -18.45 7.42
CA SER A 99 1.36 -18.44 8.84
C SER A 99 0.14 -18.33 9.77
N ALA A 100 0.27 -18.78 11.02
CA ALA A 100 -0.80 -18.61 12.03
C ALA A 100 -1.17 -17.14 12.27
N ALA A 101 -0.19 -16.23 12.23
CA ALA A 101 -0.46 -14.79 12.30
C ALA A 101 -1.23 -14.30 11.07
N GLY A 102 -0.88 -14.78 9.86
CA GLY A 102 -1.64 -14.51 8.63
C GLY A 102 -3.08 -15.03 8.73
N GLN A 103 -3.30 -16.23 9.27
CA GLN A 103 -4.64 -16.81 9.49
C GLN A 103 -5.52 -15.89 10.33
N THR A 104 -4.96 -15.31 11.38
CA THR A 104 -5.72 -14.40 12.27
C THR A 104 -6.25 -13.18 11.51
N TYR A 105 -5.42 -12.56 10.66
CA TYR A 105 -5.85 -11.45 9.80
C TYR A 105 -6.83 -11.93 8.72
N ALA A 106 -6.52 -13.03 8.03
CA ALA A 106 -7.32 -13.57 6.95
C ALA A 106 -8.77 -13.87 7.39
N SER A 107 -8.95 -14.48 8.56
CA SER A 107 -10.27 -14.81 9.11
C SER A 107 -11.10 -13.57 9.40
N LYS A 108 -10.49 -12.53 9.98
CA LYS A 108 -11.18 -11.27 10.26
C LYS A 108 -11.55 -10.54 8.97
N VAL A 109 -10.58 -10.41 8.06
CA VAL A 109 -10.78 -9.69 6.80
C VAL A 109 -11.84 -10.36 5.93
N SER A 110 -11.83 -11.69 5.77
CA SER A 110 -12.86 -12.40 4.99
C SER A 110 -14.27 -12.21 5.56
N THR A 111 -14.41 -12.22 6.89
CA THR A 111 -15.69 -11.98 7.57
C THR A 111 -16.22 -10.57 7.31
N GLU A 112 -15.37 -9.56 7.42
CA GLU A 112 -15.77 -8.17 7.18
C GLU A 112 -16.12 -7.92 5.71
N ILE A 113 -15.37 -8.50 4.76
CA ILE A 113 -15.68 -8.41 3.32
C ILE A 113 -17.04 -9.03 3.02
N ALA A 114 -17.27 -10.26 3.48
CA ALA A 114 -18.54 -10.96 3.26
C ALA A 114 -19.73 -10.16 3.76
N THR A 115 -19.60 -9.59 4.97
CA THR A 115 -20.64 -8.75 5.59
C THR A 115 -20.88 -7.48 4.78
N ALA A 116 -19.82 -6.77 4.39
CA ALA A 116 -19.93 -5.47 3.73
C ALA A 116 -20.50 -5.54 2.31
N LEU A 117 -20.17 -6.62 1.59
CA LEU A 117 -20.63 -6.82 0.19
C LEU A 117 -21.84 -7.76 0.09
N GLY A 118 -22.27 -8.41 1.16
CA GLY A 118 -23.33 -9.41 1.13
C GLY A 118 -22.95 -10.64 0.31
N LEU A 119 -21.69 -11.06 0.38
CA LEU A 119 -21.14 -12.22 -0.31
C LEU A 119 -21.08 -13.45 0.60
N THR A 120 -20.98 -14.63 0.01
CA THR A 120 -20.66 -15.85 0.75
C THR A 120 -19.24 -15.76 1.30
N ASN A 121 -19.09 -15.93 2.63
CA ASN A 121 -17.78 -16.03 3.25
C ASN A 121 -17.20 -17.43 3.03
N ARG A 122 -16.20 -17.54 2.15
CA ARG A 122 -15.45 -18.79 1.93
C ARG A 122 -14.35 -18.98 3.00
N GLY A 123 -14.08 -17.94 3.78
CA GLY A 123 -13.18 -17.94 4.93
C GLY A 123 -11.72 -17.75 4.60
N ALA A 124 -10.89 -17.99 5.62
CA ALA A 124 -9.45 -18.00 5.48
C ALA A 124 -8.96 -19.31 4.87
N LYS A 125 -8.08 -19.26 3.86
CA LYS A 125 -7.56 -20.42 3.13
C LYS A 125 -6.04 -20.55 3.30
N SER A 126 -5.60 -21.71 3.75
CA SER A 126 -4.15 -22.00 3.78
C SER A 126 -3.65 -22.32 2.38
N GLN A 127 -2.69 -21.55 1.89
CA GLN A 127 -2.15 -21.65 0.52
C GLN A 127 -0.61 -21.68 0.51
N PRO A 128 0.00 -22.74 1.00
CA PRO A 128 1.47 -22.85 1.10
C PRO A 128 2.18 -22.90 -0.26
N GLY A 129 1.45 -23.02 -1.35
CA GLY A 129 1.95 -22.96 -2.72
C GLY A 129 2.15 -21.54 -3.25
N LEU A 130 1.51 -20.53 -2.68
CA LEU A 130 1.61 -19.16 -3.16
C LEU A 130 2.94 -18.52 -2.77
N TYR A 131 3.71 -18.17 -3.79
CA TYR A 131 5.09 -17.67 -3.63
C TYR A 131 5.16 -16.47 -2.69
N VAL A 132 4.31 -15.47 -2.88
CA VAL A 132 4.30 -14.24 -2.07
C VAL A 132 4.00 -14.50 -0.60
N LEU A 133 3.11 -15.46 -0.29
CA LEU A 133 2.78 -15.83 1.08
C LEU A 133 3.84 -16.72 1.73
N LYS A 134 4.46 -17.60 0.93
CA LYS A 134 5.45 -18.56 1.41
C LYS A 134 6.79 -17.93 1.77
N TYR A 135 7.24 -16.95 0.98
CA TYR A 135 8.60 -16.43 1.09
C TYR A 135 8.68 -15.05 1.75
N THR A 136 7.58 -14.43 2.11
CA THR A 136 7.57 -13.25 2.99
C THR A 136 7.82 -13.64 4.43
N LYS A 137 8.63 -12.85 5.16
CA LYS A 137 9.09 -13.15 6.53
C LYS A 137 8.10 -12.70 7.61
N MET A 138 7.21 -11.79 7.29
CA MET A 138 6.19 -11.25 8.18
C MET A 138 4.85 -12.00 7.99
N ALA A 139 3.85 -11.69 8.83
CA ALA A 139 2.48 -12.10 8.54
C ALA A 139 2.07 -11.58 7.15
N ALA A 140 1.52 -12.46 6.31
CA ALA A 140 1.09 -12.09 4.96
C ALA A 140 -0.30 -12.67 4.68
N ILE A 141 -1.13 -11.87 4.01
CA ILE A 141 -2.44 -12.28 3.50
C ILE A 141 -2.60 -11.85 2.05
N LEU A 142 -3.29 -12.69 1.26
CA LEU A 142 -3.71 -12.38 -0.09
C LEU A 142 -5.24 -12.32 -0.12
N VAL A 143 -5.75 -11.18 -0.55
CA VAL A 143 -7.18 -10.86 -0.49
C VAL A 143 -7.82 -11.15 -1.84
N GLU A 144 -8.80 -12.07 -1.83
CA GLU A 144 -9.64 -12.45 -2.98
C GLU A 144 -11.08 -12.07 -2.65
N PRO A 145 -11.47 -10.81 -2.84
CA PRO A 145 -12.70 -10.26 -2.27
C PRO A 145 -13.97 -10.66 -2.99
N PHE A 146 -13.87 -11.13 -4.23
CA PHE A 146 -14.97 -11.60 -5.08
C PHE A 146 -14.42 -12.30 -6.32
N PHE A 147 -15.29 -12.94 -7.12
CA PHE A 147 -14.90 -13.54 -8.40
C PHE A 147 -15.20 -12.58 -9.56
N CYS A 148 -14.17 -12.17 -10.31
CA CYS A 148 -14.31 -11.22 -11.41
C CYS A 148 -15.09 -11.79 -12.62
N ASP A 149 -15.22 -13.11 -12.69
CA ASP A 149 -15.98 -13.86 -13.70
C ASP A 149 -17.35 -14.36 -13.19
N ASN A 150 -17.80 -13.89 -12.01
CA ASN A 150 -19.15 -14.11 -11.49
C ASN A 150 -19.95 -12.81 -11.54
N LYS A 151 -21.05 -12.82 -12.31
CA LYS A 151 -21.89 -11.64 -12.53
C LYS A 151 -22.52 -11.11 -11.23
N ASN A 152 -22.99 -12.01 -10.37
CA ASN A 152 -23.62 -11.60 -9.12
C ASN A 152 -22.61 -10.97 -8.13
N ASP A 153 -21.41 -11.53 -8.05
CA ASP A 153 -20.34 -10.95 -7.24
C ASP A 153 -19.94 -9.56 -7.76
N CYS A 154 -19.75 -9.45 -9.07
CA CYS A 154 -19.41 -8.20 -9.74
C CYS A 154 -20.46 -7.09 -9.52
N ASN A 155 -21.76 -7.46 -9.50
CA ASN A 155 -22.85 -6.50 -9.21
C ASN A 155 -22.84 -5.99 -7.75
N LYS A 156 -22.26 -6.75 -6.83
CA LYS A 156 -22.13 -6.37 -5.42
C LYS A 156 -20.85 -5.59 -5.12
N TYR A 157 -19.91 -5.57 -6.04
CA TYR A 157 -18.64 -4.87 -5.85
C TYR A 157 -18.86 -3.37 -5.61
N ASN A 158 -18.24 -2.90 -4.56
CA ASN A 158 -18.14 -1.48 -4.23
C ASN A 158 -16.80 -1.25 -3.56
N ALA A 159 -15.91 -0.56 -4.24
CA ALA A 159 -14.52 -0.36 -3.81
C ALA A 159 -14.40 0.28 -2.43
N GLU A 160 -15.25 1.26 -2.13
CA GLU A 160 -15.21 1.99 -0.85
C GLU A 160 -15.68 1.13 0.33
N LYS A 161 -16.77 0.37 0.17
CA LYS A 161 -17.25 -0.57 1.18
C LYS A 161 -16.23 -1.69 1.41
N LEU A 162 -15.67 -2.23 0.33
CA LEU A 162 -14.64 -3.26 0.38
C LEU A 162 -13.39 -2.77 1.12
N ALA A 163 -12.89 -1.60 0.77
CA ALA A 163 -11.72 -1.03 1.43
C ALA A 163 -11.95 -0.79 2.93
N THR A 164 -13.12 -0.27 3.29
CA THR A 164 -13.51 -0.06 4.71
C THR A 164 -13.57 -1.40 5.48
N ALA A 165 -14.12 -2.45 4.87
CA ALA A 165 -14.19 -3.78 5.44
C ALA A 165 -12.80 -4.38 5.69
N ILE A 166 -11.90 -4.30 4.69
CA ILE A 166 -10.53 -4.79 4.82
C ILE A 166 -9.80 -4.08 5.96
N VAL A 167 -9.89 -2.75 6.01
CA VAL A 167 -9.25 -1.97 7.09
C VAL A 167 -9.81 -2.34 8.45
N LYS A 168 -11.13 -2.51 8.58
CA LYS A 168 -11.76 -2.97 9.82
C LYS A 168 -11.26 -4.35 10.23
N GLY A 169 -11.15 -5.29 9.30
CA GLY A 169 -10.61 -6.64 9.56
C GLY A 169 -9.15 -6.62 10.03
N ILE A 170 -8.32 -5.71 9.50
CA ILE A 170 -6.91 -5.57 9.87
C ILE A 170 -6.75 -4.89 11.23
N THR A 171 -7.47 -3.79 11.47
CA THR A 171 -7.22 -2.88 12.59
C THR A 171 -8.24 -3.01 13.73
N GLY A 172 -9.40 -3.59 13.47
CA GLY A 172 -10.56 -3.55 14.36
C GLY A 172 -11.27 -2.20 14.41
N GLN A 173 -10.81 -1.20 13.64
CA GLN A 173 -11.35 0.16 13.63
C GLN A 173 -12.25 0.38 12.42
N THR A 174 -13.36 1.11 12.61
CA THR A 174 -14.25 1.52 11.52
C THR A 174 -13.95 2.96 11.15
N ILE A 175 -13.70 3.22 9.86
CA ILE A 175 -13.61 4.58 9.32
C ILE A 175 -14.92 4.86 8.60
N SER A 176 -15.71 5.82 9.10
CA SER A 176 -16.93 6.27 8.42
C SER A 176 -16.57 7.00 7.13
N SER A 177 -17.33 6.75 6.06
CA SER A 177 -17.17 7.39 4.75
C SER A 177 -17.57 8.89 4.72
N GLY A 178 -17.69 9.53 5.88
CA GLY A 178 -18.11 10.93 6.03
C GLY A 178 -17.34 11.73 7.07
N GLU A 179 -16.52 11.10 7.86
CA GLU A 179 -15.70 11.82 8.82
C GLU A 179 -14.36 12.19 8.21
N GLN A 180 -14.25 13.44 7.83
CA GLN A 180 -13.02 14.19 8.04
C GLN A 180 -12.78 14.15 9.56
N THR A 181 -12.27 13.00 10.06
CA THR A 181 -11.87 12.91 11.45
C THR A 181 -10.82 13.99 11.65
N THR A 182 -11.20 15.02 12.38
CA THR A 182 -10.26 15.69 13.24
C THR A 182 -9.74 14.59 14.18
N SER A 183 -8.76 13.83 13.70
CA SER A 183 -7.87 13.08 14.53
C SER A 183 -7.42 14.07 15.60
N THR A 184 -7.70 13.79 16.87
CA THR A 184 -6.84 14.26 17.92
C THR A 184 -5.50 13.56 17.68
N ALA A 185 -4.80 14.02 16.67
CA ALA A 185 -3.40 13.77 16.49
C ALA A 185 -2.78 14.20 17.81
N GLN A 186 -2.10 13.27 18.49
CA GLN A 186 -0.96 13.71 19.31
C GLN A 186 -0.28 14.78 18.49
N ALA A 187 -0.18 15.99 19.07
CA ALA A 187 0.29 17.17 18.37
C ALA A 187 1.56 16.81 17.60
N VAL A 188 1.40 16.54 16.32
CA VAL A 188 2.51 16.51 15.38
C VAL A 188 3.09 17.90 15.52
N PRO A 189 4.38 18.06 15.78
CA PRO A 189 4.97 19.39 15.85
C PRO A 189 4.48 20.18 14.65
N ASN A 190 4.03 21.41 14.88
CA ASN A 190 3.42 22.26 13.88
C ASN A 190 4.45 22.51 12.76
N TYR A 191 4.51 21.59 11.77
CA TYR A 191 5.38 21.75 10.62
C TYR A 191 4.75 22.82 9.72
N ASP A 192 5.53 23.84 9.42
CA ASP A 192 5.14 24.79 8.39
C ASP A 192 5.12 24.05 7.04
N THR A 193 3.92 23.68 6.61
CA THR A 193 3.67 22.96 5.36
C THR A 193 3.53 23.90 4.16
N SER A 194 3.78 25.20 4.31
CA SER A 194 3.75 26.15 3.21
C SER A 194 4.90 25.83 2.24
N ILE A 195 4.56 25.45 1.02
CA ILE A 195 5.55 25.25 -0.05
C ILE A 195 5.86 26.64 -0.62
N PRO A 196 7.13 27.08 -0.61
CA PRO A 196 7.52 28.33 -1.25
C PRO A 196 7.17 28.32 -2.74
N THR A 197 6.84 29.47 -3.30
CA THR A 197 6.63 29.62 -4.74
C THR A 197 7.87 30.21 -5.39
N GLY A 198 8.30 29.64 -6.52
CA GLY A 198 9.46 30.15 -7.28
C GLY A 198 9.84 29.26 -8.47
N ALA A 199 10.58 29.82 -9.39
CA ALA A 199 10.97 29.12 -10.64
C ALA A 199 11.82 27.85 -10.41
N ASN A 200 12.45 27.71 -9.25
CA ASN A 200 13.33 26.58 -8.89
C ASN A 200 12.71 25.65 -7.85
N ILE A 201 11.42 25.81 -7.55
CA ILE A 201 10.68 25.01 -6.56
C ILE A 201 9.74 24.07 -7.31
N PHE A 202 9.85 22.79 -7.06
CA PHE A 202 9.07 21.74 -7.71
C PHE A 202 8.31 20.97 -6.62
N PRO A 203 7.02 21.28 -6.38
CA PRO A 203 6.20 20.55 -5.41
C PRO A 203 6.12 19.07 -5.73
N ILE A 204 6.19 18.21 -4.70
CA ILE A 204 5.90 16.79 -4.85
C ILE A 204 4.39 16.59 -4.68
N PRO A 205 3.65 16.16 -5.72
CA PRO A 205 2.20 16.06 -5.67
C PRO A 205 1.68 15.29 -4.46
N ASN A 206 0.64 15.83 -3.82
CA ASN A 206 -0.04 15.25 -2.64
C ASN A 206 0.83 15.10 -1.38
N THR A 207 1.90 15.88 -1.29
CA THR A 207 2.75 15.92 -0.09
C THR A 207 3.08 17.37 0.28
N PRO A 208 3.47 17.66 1.53
CA PRO A 208 4.01 18.96 1.92
C PRO A 208 5.49 19.13 1.50
N PHE A 209 6.03 18.20 0.72
CA PHE A 209 7.44 18.17 0.34
C PHE A 209 7.66 18.84 -1.01
N TYR A 210 8.87 19.34 -1.23
CA TYR A 210 9.25 19.94 -2.49
C TYR A 210 10.74 19.73 -2.79
N ILE A 211 11.09 19.83 -4.06
CA ILE A 211 12.46 19.84 -4.53
C ILE A 211 12.86 21.28 -4.84
N GLU A 212 13.99 21.72 -4.33
CA GLU A 212 14.61 22.99 -4.65
C GLU A 212 15.84 22.75 -5.52
N LYS A 213 15.90 23.38 -6.70
CA LYS A 213 17.10 23.44 -7.52
C LYS A 213 17.89 24.71 -7.16
N ARG A 214 19.07 24.55 -6.59
CA ARG A 214 19.91 25.64 -6.15
C ARG A 214 20.78 26.19 -7.29
N THR A 215 21.22 27.44 -7.11
CA THR A 215 22.04 28.15 -8.10
C THR A 215 23.46 27.57 -8.26
N ASP A 216 23.95 26.85 -7.24
CA ASP A 216 25.23 26.13 -7.26
C ASP A 216 25.14 24.76 -7.97
N GLY A 217 23.94 24.35 -8.39
CA GLY A 217 23.68 23.10 -9.07
C GLY A 217 23.37 21.93 -8.14
N ASP A 218 23.33 22.15 -6.83
CA ASP A 218 22.83 21.19 -5.84
C ASP A 218 21.31 21.10 -5.90
N MET A 219 20.74 19.99 -5.45
CA MET A 219 19.29 19.82 -5.28
C MET A 219 18.97 19.56 -3.81
N GLY A 220 18.02 20.29 -3.26
CA GLY A 220 17.47 20.06 -1.94
C GLY A 220 16.13 19.31 -2.04
N ILE A 221 15.97 18.21 -1.33
CA ILE A 221 14.66 17.57 -1.12
C ILE A 221 14.20 17.98 0.28
N HIS A 222 13.22 18.85 0.35
CA HIS A 222 12.72 19.39 1.60
C HIS A 222 11.61 18.50 2.14
N LEU A 223 11.78 18.03 3.39
CA LEU A 223 10.85 17.18 4.11
C LEU A 223 9.96 17.97 5.06
N ASP A 224 10.43 19.14 5.48
CA ASP A 224 9.73 20.17 6.25
C ASP A 224 10.59 21.45 6.30
N ARG A 225 10.12 22.46 7.05
CA ARG A 225 10.86 23.71 7.24
C ARG A 225 12.09 23.47 8.12
N GLY A 226 13.23 23.16 7.53
CA GLY A 226 14.51 22.98 8.21
C GLY A 226 15.11 21.57 8.13
N ASN A 227 14.33 20.59 7.69
CA ASN A 227 14.85 19.25 7.43
C ASN A 227 14.87 18.98 5.93
N TYR A 228 16.03 18.78 5.35
CA TYR A 228 16.18 18.52 3.93
C TYR A 228 17.40 17.65 3.64
N LEU A 229 17.32 16.93 2.54
CA LEU A 229 18.42 16.18 1.95
C LEU A 229 19.04 17.04 0.84
N THR A 230 20.31 17.33 0.91
CA THR A 230 21.06 17.96 -0.21
C THR A 230 21.74 16.88 -1.03
N LEU A 231 21.42 16.84 -2.32
CA LEU A 231 22.13 16.05 -3.33
C LEU A 231 23.14 16.98 -3.99
N ARG A 232 24.43 16.80 -3.69
CA ARG A 232 25.50 17.65 -4.20
C ARG A 232 25.91 17.23 -5.60
N LYS A 233 26.13 18.19 -6.47
CA LYS A 233 26.75 17.98 -7.79
C LYS A 233 28.23 17.60 -7.59
N GLY A 234 28.53 16.30 -7.68
CA GLY A 234 29.92 15.79 -7.55
C GLY A 234 30.38 15.53 -6.11
N GLY A 235 29.49 15.39 -5.15
CA GLY A 235 29.81 15.08 -3.75
C GLY A 235 28.86 14.08 -3.10
N ALA A 236 29.19 13.62 -1.90
CA ALA A 236 28.31 12.76 -1.11
C ALA A 236 27.05 13.53 -0.68
N PRO A 237 25.87 12.87 -0.64
CA PRO A 237 24.65 13.48 -0.15
C PRO A 237 24.75 13.85 1.34
N VAL A 238 24.16 14.97 1.69
CA VAL A 238 24.17 15.51 3.07
C VAL A 238 22.75 15.62 3.56
N VAL A 239 22.44 15.02 4.70
CA VAL A 239 21.20 15.30 5.45
C VAL A 239 21.43 16.52 6.32
N VAL A 240 20.56 17.51 6.17
CA VAL A 240 20.47 18.64 7.08
C VAL A 240 19.23 18.45 7.94
N TYR A 241 19.38 18.56 9.24
CA TYR A 241 18.28 18.49 10.20
C TYR A 241 18.29 19.70 11.12
N ASN A 242 17.12 20.20 11.45
CA ASN A 242 16.94 21.22 12.45
C ASN A 242 16.21 20.59 13.64
N ASN A 243 16.89 20.41 14.76
CA ASN A 243 16.18 20.03 15.96
C ASN A 243 15.44 21.27 16.47
N ASN A 244 14.18 21.14 16.86
CA ASN A 244 13.29 22.22 17.34
C ASN A 244 13.82 23.04 18.54
N LYS A 245 15.11 22.91 18.88
CA LYS A 245 15.83 23.64 19.93
C LYS A 245 16.84 24.65 19.38
N GLY A 246 16.76 24.98 18.08
CA GLY A 246 17.67 25.94 17.45
C GLY A 246 19.12 25.44 17.23
N GLN A 247 19.35 24.15 17.42
CA GLN A 247 20.64 23.50 17.15
C GLN A 247 20.47 22.66 15.88
N GLY A 248 20.82 23.25 14.74
CA GLY A 248 20.89 22.54 13.46
C GLY A 248 22.20 21.77 13.30
N GLY A 249 22.18 20.71 12.52
CA GLY A 249 23.37 19.95 12.18
C GLY A 249 23.26 19.38 10.76
N SER A 250 24.40 19.00 10.21
CA SER A 250 24.45 18.27 8.95
C SER A 250 25.31 17.01 9.10
N LYS A 251 24.91 15.94 8.44
CA LYS A 251 25.67 14.69 8.40
C LYS A 251 25.82 14.23 6.97
N VAL A 252 27.05 13.96 6.56
CA VAL A 252 27.34 13.29 5.28
C VAL A 252 26.88 11.84 5.40
N LEU A 253 26.16 11.35 4.39
CA LEU A 253 25.56 10.01 4.45
C LEU A 253 26.52 8.89 4.03
N PHE A 254 27.59 9.20 3.32
CA PHE A 254 28.64 8.22 2.92
C PHE A 254 29.97 8.91 2.67
#